data_d472b0027d11114d80609be45f283a32
#
_entry.id   d472b0027d11114d80609be45f283a32
#
_cell.length_a   1.000
_cell.length_b   1.000
_cell.length_c   1.000
_cell.angle_alpha   90.00
_cell.angle_beta   90.00
_cell.angle_gamma   90.00
#
_symmetry.space_group_name_H-M   'P 1'
#
loop_
_entity.id
_entity.type
_entity.pdbx_description
1 polymer ?
#
loop_
_entity_poly.entity_id
_entity_poly.type
_entity_poly.pdbx_seq_one_letter_code
_entity_poly.pdbx_strand_id
1 'polypeptide(L)'
;MVANVVYTVAIILYEARKKGNDVAKKFQYSMYVAMGFGMAEMFLYYLRRFEQTSILLSTGTMLFIIMLIWIQVSQYYDQYIQKQKVIYLQKIANMDMLTEAMNRNAYENMVKYLDEGEIKLRTTGVVLFDLDNLKVINDNFGHEKGDEALKLCYQCISQAFQNVKNCFRIGGDEFAYVYHSDEKDRIPERLK
;
A
#
# COMPACT_ATOMS: atom_id res chain seq x y z
N MET A 1 -21.74 -13.36 -31.53
CA MET A 1 -20.43 -13.73 -30.97
C MET A 1 -19.29 -12.95 -31.63
N VAL A 2 -19.12 -12.99 -32.95
CA VAL A 2 -18.05 -12.29 -33.69
C VAL A 2 -18.07 -10.75 -33.44
N ALA A 3 -19.26 -10.11 -33.46
CA ALA A 3 -19.40 -8.67 -33.25
C ALA A 3 -18.88 -8.20 -31.87
N ASN A 4 -19.08 -8.99 -30.81
CA ASN A 4 -18.57 -8.67 -29.49
C ASN A 4 -17.04 -8.76 -29.39
N VAL A 5 -16.43 -9.70 -30.09
CA VAL A 5 -14.96 -9.85 -30.16
C VAL A 5 -14.36 -8.65 -30.90
N VAL A 6 -14.91 -8.26 -32.04
CA VAL A 6 -14.48 -7.10 -32.83
C VAL A 6 -14.61 -5.80 -32.02
N TYR A 7 -15.71 -5.63 -31.30
CA TYR A 7 -15.93 -4.48 -30.43
C TYR A 7 -14.92 -4.40 -29.27
N THR A 8 -14.66 -5.53 -28.59
CA THR A 8 -13.66 -5.61 -27.50
C THR A 8 -12.27 -5.27 -28.01
N VAL A 9 -11.87 -5.83 -29.16
CA VAL A 9 -10.59 -5.54 -29.81
C VAL A 9 -10.49 -4.05 -30.17
N ALA A 10 -11.54 -3.44 -30.72
CA ALA A 10 -11.54 -2.04 -31.07
C ALA A 10 -11.39 -1.13 -29.84
N ILE A 11 -12.02 -1.45 -28.70
CA ILE A 11 -11.85 -0.74 -27.44
C ILE A 11 -10.40 -0.83 -26.95
N ILE A 12 -9.81 -2.03 -26.95
CA ILE A 12 -8.41 -2.23 -26.51
C ILE A 12 -7.45 -1.42 -27.37
N LEU A 13 -7.62 -1.42 -28.69
CA LEU A 13 -6.82 -0.64 -29.63
C LEU A 13 -6.96 0.87 -29.40
N TYR A 14 -8.19 1.32 -29.14
CA TYR A 14 -8.48 2.72 -28.83
C TYR A 14 -7.83 3.17 -27.50
N GLU A 15 -7.94 2.37 -26.45
CA GLU A 15 -7.34 2.65 -25.15
C GLU A 15 -5.81 2.63 -25.20
N ALA A 16 -5.20 1.71 -25.93
CA ALA A 16 -3.76 1.67 -26.15
C ALA A 16 -3.23 2.94 -26.83
N ARG A 17 -4.01 3.47 -27.77
CA ARG A 17 -3.64 4.67 -28.56
C ARG A 17 -3.84 5.98 -27.79
N LYS A 18 -4.95 6.13 -27.04
CA LYS A 18 -5.37 7.40 -26.45
C LYS A 18 -4.77 7.66 -25.07
N LYS A 19 -4.57 6.63 -24.23
CA LYS A 19 -4.16 6.79 -22.83
C LYS A 19 -2.70 6.42 -22.54
N GLY A 20 -1.91 6.02 -23.54
CA GLY A 20 -0.54 5.56 -23.28
C GLY A 20 -0.47 4.35 -22.35
N ASN A 21 -1.54 3.55 -22.27
CA ASN A 21 -1.65 2.42 -21.38
C ASN A 21 -0.70 1.30 -21.82
N ASP A 22 0.40 1.12 -21.11
CA ASP A 22 1.42 0.10 -21.43
C ASP A 22 0.86 -1.32 -21.46
N VAL A 23 -0.16 -1.60 -20.67
CA VAL A 23 -0.84 -2.88 -20.65
C VAL A 23 -1.58 -3.13 -21.94
N ALA A 24 -2.35 -2.15 -22.40
CA ALA A 24 -3.09 -2.23 -23.65
C ALA A 24 -2.13 -2.37 -24.85
N LYS A 25 -0.97 -1.71 -24.82
CA LYS A 25 0.08 -1.86 -25.84
C LYS A 25 0.67 -3.28 -25.84
N LYS A 26 1.04 -3.81 -24.66
CA LYS A 26 1.55 -5.17 -24.53
C LYS A 26 0.54 -6.21 -25.04
N PHE A 27 -0.75 -6.03 -24.70
CA PHE A 27 -1.83 -6.88 -25.21
C PHE A 27 -1.98 -6.77 -26.73
N GLN A 28 -1.90 -5.56 -27.29
CA GLN A 28 -1.93 -5.31 -28.73
C GLN A 28 -0.79 -6.05 -29.44
N TYR A 29 0.43 -6.03 -28.92
CA TYR A 29 1.56 -6.77 -29.48
C TYR A 29 1.33 -8.28 -29.44
N SER A 30 0.81 -8.83 -28.34
CA SER A 30 0.49 -10.26 -28.25
C SER A 30 -0.56 -10.69 -29.29
N MET A 31 -1.54 -9.83 -29.52
CA MET A 31 -2.57 -10.07 -30.55
C MET A 31 -1.99 -10.04 -31.97
N TYR A 32 -1.04 -9.13 -32.27
CA TYR A 32 -0.38 -9.13 -33.60
C TYR A 32 0.45 -10.38 -33.84
N VAL A 33 1.14 -10.88 -32.79
CA VAL A 33 1.86 -12.16 -32.90
C VAL A 33 0.91 -13.28 -33.20
N ALA A 34 -0.20 -13.42 -32.45
CA ALA A 34 -1.21 -14.47 -32.71
C ALA A 34 -1.82 -14.38 -34.12
N MET A 35 -2.13 -13.16 -34.59
CA MET A 35 -2.63 -12.95 -35.96
C MET A 35 -1.60 -13.36 -37.02
N GLY A 36 -0.31 -13.07 -36.80
CA GLY A 36 0.78 -13.46 -37.72
C GLY A 36 0.86 -14.97 -37.87
N PHE A 37 0.78 -15.70 -36.77
CA PHE A 37 0.76 -17.18 -36.81
C PHE A 37 -0.49 -17.73 -37.52
N GLY A 38 -1.68 -17.15 -37.26
CA GLY A 38 -2.92 -17.53 -37.93
C GLY A 38 -2.88 -17.28 -39.44
N MET A 39 -2.31 -16.16 -39.88
CA MET A 39 -2.14 -15.87 -41.32
C MET A 39 -1.13 -16.85 -41.98
N ALA A 40 -0.03 -17.15 -41.31
CA ALA A 40 0.95 -18.10 -41.79
C ALA A 40 0.34 -19.50 -41.94
N GLU A 41 -0.48 -19.91 -40.96
CA GLU A 41 -1.20 -21.21 -41.08
C GLU A 41 -2.18 -21.22 -42.25
N MET A 42 -2.97 -20.17 -42.45
CA MET A 42 -3.90 -20.05 -43.56
C MET A 42 -3.15 -20.11 -44.90
N PHE A 43 -1.97 -19.52 -44.99
CA PHE A 43 -1.11 -19.57 -46.15
C PHE A 43 -0.59 -20.99 -46.42
N LEU A 44 -0.11 -21.70 -45.39
CA LEU A 44 0.33 -23.10 -45.51
C LEU A 44 -0.81 -24.05 -45.93
N TYR A 45 -2.01 -23.82 -45.38
CA TYR A 45 -3.22 -24.53 -45.79
C TYR A 45 -3.53 -24.32 -47.28
N TYR A 46 -3.43 -23.10 -47.76
CA TYR A 46 -3.60 -22.79 -49.18
C TYR A 46 -2.57 -23.51 -50.09
N LEU A 47 -1.30 -23.65 -49.57
CA LEU A 47 -0.25 -24.41 -50.27
C LEU A 47 -0.38 -25.94 -50.16
N ARG A 48 -1.48 -26.44 -49.59
CA ARG A 48 -1.76 -27.86 -49.33
C ARG A 48 -0.67 -28.57 -48.45
N ARG A 49 0.00 -27.86 -47.55
CA ARG A 49 0.99 -28.37 -46.60
C ARG A 49 0.34 -28.71 -45.25
N PHE A 50 -0.63 -29.66 -45.26
CA PHE A 50 -1.52 -29.93 -44.12
C PHE A 50 -0.79 -30.46 -42.88
N GLU A 51 0.32 -31.20 -43.02
CA GLU A 51 1.04 -31.77 -41.88
C GLU A 51 1.75 -30.74 -41.01
N GLN A 52 2.03 -29.53 -41.52
CA GLN A 52 2.75 -28.47 -40.79
C GLN A 52 1.84 -27.47 -40.13
N THR A 53 0.54 -27.44 -40.49
CA THR A 53 -0.40 -26.39 -39.97
C THR A 53 -0.66 -26.55 -38.48
N SER A 54 -0.85 -27.77 -37.97
CA SER A 54 -1.15 -28.03 -36.56
C SER A 54 -0.01 -27.60 -35.60
N ILE A 55 1.25 -27.77 -36.06
CA ILE A 55 2.43 -27.36 -35.24
C ILE A 55 2.53 -25.85 -35.15
N LEU A 56 2.29 -25.15 -36.26
CA LEU A 56 2.39 -23.67 -36.29
C LEU A 56 1.32 -23.01 -35.42
N LEU A 57 0.07 -23.46 -35.48
CA LEU A 57 -1.01 -23.00 -34.66
C LEU A 57 -0.76 -23.26 -33.17
N SER A 58 -0.33 -24.49 -32.87
CA SER A 58 0.00 -24.89 -31.48
C SER A 58 1.12 -24.04 -30.87
N THR A 59 2.20 -23.78 -31.63
CA THR A 59 3.29 -22.93 -31.16
C THR A 59 2.86 -21.46 -30.99
N GLY A 60 2.06 -20.92 -31.92
CA GLY A 60 1.52 -19.56 -31.86
C GLY A 60 0.58 -19.35 -30.67
N THR A 61 -0.30 -20.32 -30.42
CA THR A 61 -1.20 -20.26 -29.23
C THR A 61 -0.43 -20.38 -27.92
N MET A 62 0.59 -21.22 -27.83
CA MET A 62 1.44 -21.37 -26.69
C MET A 62 2.18 -20.06 -26.36
N LEU A 63 2.79 -19.43 -27.38
CA LEU A 63 3.46 -18.14 -27.22
C LEU A 63 2.48 -17.05 -26.78
N PHE A 64 1.28 -17.02 -27.34
CA PHE A 64 0.24 -16.08 -26.95
C PHE A 64 -0.15 -16.24 -25.47
N ILE A 65 -0.36 -17.48 -25.02
CA ILE A 65 -0.68 -17.78 -23.61
C ILE A 65 0.47 -17.35 -22.69
N ILE A 66 1.72 -17.64 -23.04
CA ILE A 66 2.89 -17.22 -22.27
C ILE A 66 2.95 -15.69 -22.16
N MET A 67 2.70 -14.95 -23.25
CA MET A 67 2.64 -13.48 -23.22
C MET A 67 1.52 -12.97 -22.33
N LEU A 68 0.33 -13.58 -22.36
CA LEU A 68 -0.78 -13.19 -21.49
C LEU A 68 -0.42 -13.40 -20.00
N ILE A 69 0.16 -14.55 -19.66
CA ILE A 69 0.62 -14.84 -18.31
C ILE A 69 1.67 -13.80 -17.88
N TRP A 70 2.63 -13.49 -18.72
CA TRP A 70 3.66 -12.50 -18.42
C TRP A 70 3.07 -11.10 -18.17
N ILE A 71 2.10 -10.66 -18.99
CA ILE A 71 1.38 -9.41 -18.81
C ILE A 71 0.66 -9.40 -17.44
N GLN A 72 -0.03 -10.49 -17.11
CA GLN A 72 -0.78 -10.62 -15.85
C GLN A 72 0.15 -10.56 -14.62
N VAL A 73 1.27 -11.29 -14.67
CA VAL A 73 2.28 -11.29 -13.59
C VAL A 73 2.91 -9.91 -13.44
N SER A 74 3.25 -9.25 -14.55
CA SER A 74 3.81 -7.88 -14.53
C SER A 74 2.85 -6.89 -13.87
N GLN A 75 1.55 -6.93 -14.21
CA GLN A 75 0.54 -6.07 -13.60
C GLN A 75 0.38 -6.33 -12.10
N TYR A 76 0.33 -7.60 -11.70
CA TYR A 76 0.23 -7.96 -10.29
C TYR A 76 1.44 -7.44 -9.50
N TYR A 77 2.64 -7.57 -10.06
CA TYR A 77 3.87 -7.06 -9.45
C TYR A 77 3.84 -5.54 -9.30
N ASP A 78 3.45 -4.80 -10.35
CA ASP A 78 3.34 -3.34 -10.31
C ASP A 78 2.32 -2.88 -9.26
N GLN A 79 1.15 -3.52 -9.18
CA GLN A 79 0.14 -3.24 -8.16
C GLN A 79 0.66 -3.53 -6.75
N TYR A 80 1.39 -4.62 -6.57
CA TYR A 80 2.00 -4.98 -5.29
C TYR A 80 2.99 -3.90 -4.82
N ILE A 81 3.89 -3.48 -5.70
CA ILE A 81 4.88 -2.42 -5.40
C ILE A 81 4.18 -1.10 -5.07
N GLN A 82 3.17 -0.68 -5.84
CA GLN A 82 2.42 0.53 -5.55
C GLN A 82 1.71 0.45 -4.19
N LYS A 83 1.11 -0.68 -3.86
CA LYS A 83 0.49 -0.90 -2.54
C LYS A 83 1.50 -0.79 -1.40
N GLN A 84 2.67 -1.42 -1.53
CA GLN A 84 3.76 -1.31 -0.55
C GLN A 84 4.22 0.14 -0.37
N LYS A 85 4.36 0.87 -1.49
CA LYS A 85 4.74 2.29 -1.46
C LYS A 85 3.72 3.15 -0.71
N VAL A 86 2.42 2.93 -0.94
CA VAL A 86 1.36 3.66 -0.22
C VAL A 86 1.41 3.38 1.28
N ILE A 87 1.54 2.10 1.68
CA ILE A 87 1.67 1.71 3.10
C ILE A 87 2.90 2.36 3.73
N TYR A 88 4.04 2.35 3.04
CA TYR A 88 5.28 2.97 3.52
C TYR A 88 5.13 4.49 3.68
N LEU A 89 4.53 5.17 2.70
CA LEU A 89 4.28 6.62 2.79
C LEU A 89 3.32 6.96 3.93
N GLN A 90 2.27 6.15 4.14
CA GLN A 90 1.36 6.31 5.27
C GLN A 90 2.08 6.11 6.61
N LYS A 91 2.98 5.13 6.69
CA LYS A 91 3.79 4.90 7.89
C LYS A 91 4.66 6.12 8.21
N ILE A 92 5.42 6.63 7.25
CA ILE A 92 6.26 7.83 7.44
C ILE A 92 5.42 9.06 7.79
N ALA A 93 4.26 9.23 7.15
CA ALA A 93 3.41 10.39 7.39
C ALA A 93 2.79 10.42 8.79
N ASN A 94 2.57 9.26 9.43
CA ASN A 94 1.77 9.16 10.65
C ASN A 94 2.50 8.53 11.84
N MET A 95 3.71 7.99 11.67
CA MET A 95 4.49 7.36 12.76
C MET A 95 5.79 8.11 13.02
N ASP A 96 6.20 8.12 14.28
CA ASP A 96 7.54 8.53 14.69
C ASP A 96 8.53 7.37 14.45
N MET A 97 9.59 7.65 13.69
CA MET A 97 10.54 6.61 13.24
C MET A 97 11.44 6.09 14.37
N LEU A 98 11.57 6.83 15.48
CA LEU A 98 12.39 6.42 16.62
C LEU A 98 11.62 5.48 17.56
N THR A 99 10.41 5.90 17.94
CA THR A 99 9.62 5.23 19.00
C THR A 99 8.55 4.29 18.45
N GLU A 100 8.20 4.40 17.16
CA GLU A 100 7.06 3.75 16.51
C GLU A 100 5.68 4.20 17.07
N ALA A 101 5.64 5.21 17.94
CA ALA A 101 4.40 5.90 18.29
C ALA A 101 3.79 6.58 17.06
N MET A 102 2.51 6.95 17.13
CA MET A 102 1.97 7.88 16.16
C MET A 102 2.68 9.24 16.30
N ASN A 103 2.93 9.94 15.20
CA ASN A 103 3.64 11.23 15.24
C ASN A 103 2.69 12.41 15.47
N ARG A 104 3.26 13.61 15.57
CA ARG A 104 2.53 14.86 15.74
C ARG A 104 1.47 15.10 14.65
N ASN A 105 1.78 14.82 13.40
CA ASN A 105 0.82 14.98 12.30
C ASN A 105 -0.42 14.11 12.49
N ALA A 106 -0.22 12.85 12.94
CA ALA A 106 -1.32 11.95 13.25
C ALA A 106 -2.17 12.47 14.44
N TYR A 107 -1.53 13.07 15.46
CA TYR A 107 -2.22 13.71 16.58
C TYR A 107 -3.08 14.89 16.13
N GLU A 108 -2.52 15.80 15.34
CA GLU A 108 -3.23 16.98 14.81
C GLU A 108 -4.42 16.56 13.95
N ASN A 109 -4.27 15.54 13.12
CA ASN A 109 -5.38 14.97 12.34
C ASN A 109 -6.46 14.37 13.25
N MET A 110 -6.09 13.62 14.29
CA MET A 110 -7.03 13.05 15.27
C MET A 110 -7.84 14.16 15.97
N VAL A 111 -7.19 15.22 16.45
CA VAL A 111 -7.85 16.36 17.08
C VAL A 111 -8.83 17.02 16.12
N LYS A 112 -8.43 17.23 14.87
CA LYS A 112 -9.30 17.80 13.83
C LYS A 112 -10.55 16.95 13.59
N TYR A 113 -10.42 15.62 13.46
CA TYR A 113 -11.58 14.73 13.33
C TYR A 113 -12.53 14.77 14.52
N LEU A 114 -11.99 14.95 15.72
CA LEU A 114 -12.79 15.11 16.93
C LEU A 114 -13.57 16.43 16.93
N ASP A 115 -12.94 17.53 16.53
CA ASP A 115 -13.55 18.86 16.47
C ASP A 115 -14.63 18.95 15.37
N GLU A 116 -14.43 18.30 14.22
CA GLU A 116 -15.40 18.27 13.12
C GLU A 116 -16.62 17.38 13.43
N GLY A 117 -16.62 16.68 14.57
CA GLY A 117 -17.74 15.85 15.03
C GLY A 117 -17.99 14.59 14.18
N GLU A 118 -17.05 14.20 13.33
CA GLU A 118 -17.13 12.99 12.52
C GLU A 118 -17.17 11.74 13.40
N ILE A 119 -16.55 11.79 14.57
CA ILE A 119 -16.59 10.73 15.58
C ILE A 119 -17.55 11.17 16.68
N LYS A 120 -18.76 10.61 16.73
CA LYS A 120 -19.75 10.82 17.81
C LYS A 120 -19.29 10.13 19.10
N LEU A 121 -18.22 10.59 19.68
CA LEU A 121 -17.75 10.09 20.98
C LEU A 121 -18.43 10.86 22.11
N ARG A 122 -18.97 10.15 23.07
CA ARG A 122 -19.67 10.76 24.23
C ARG A 122 -18.73 11.56 25.11
N THR A 123 -17.48 11.13 25.24
CA THR A 123 -16.43 11.84 25.98
C THR A 123 -15.05 11.40 25.45
N THR A 124 -14.20 12.35 25.14
CA THR A 124 -12.80 12.09 24.80
C THR A 124 -11.93 12.83 25.79
N GLY A 125 -10.85 12.21 26.23
CA GLY A 125 -9.84 12.86 27.07
C GLY A 125 -8.45 12.65 26.49
N VAL A 126 -7.53 13.54 26.88
CA VAL A 126 -6.14 13.47 26.49
C VAL A 126 -5.28 13.45 27.77
N VAL A 127 -4.34 12.50 27.82
CA VAL A 127 -3.29 12.46 28.84
C VAL A 127 -1.98 12.87 28.19
N LEU A 128 -1.32 13.86 28.75
CA LEU A 128 0.01 14.29 28.30
C LEU A 128 1.07 13.69 29.22
N PHE A 129 2.16 13.26 28.63
CA PHE A 129 3.34 12.72 29.30
C PHE A 129 4.55 13.52 28.83
N ASP A 130 5.43 13.81 29.73
CA ASP A 130 6.72 14.44 29.47
C ASP A 130 7.83 13.58 30.06
N LEU A 131 8.91 13.34 29.32
CA LEU A 131 10.04 12.58 29.81
C LEU A 131 11.05 13.51 30.48
N ASP A 132 10.98 13.56 31.81
CA ASP A 132 11.85 14.39 32.62
C ASP A 132 13.34 14.13 32.35
N ASN A 133 14.11 15.23 32.30
CA ASN A 133 15.57 15.21 32.24
C ASN A 133 16.18 14.50 31.01
N LEU A 134 15.47 14.39 29.87
CA LEU A 134 16.02 13.81 28.65
C LEU A 134 17.34 14.50 28.23
N LYS A 135 17.43 15.83 28.39
CA LYS A 135 18.66 16.56 28.11
C LYS A 135 19.83 16.09 29.00
N VAL A 136 19.58 15.89 30.27
CA VAL A 136 20.62 15.40 31.22
C VAL A 136 21.10 13.99 30.84
N ILE A 137 20.15 13.15 30.40
CA ILE A 137 20.51 11.79 29.89
C ILE A 137 21.40 11.93 28.65
N ASN A 138 21.01 12.77 27.69
CA ASN A 138 21.79 13.01 26.48
C ASN A 138 23.19 13.56 26.77
N ASP A 139 23.30 14.55 27.66
CA ASP A 139 24.55 15.22 27.97
C ASP A 139 25.53 14.29 28.74
N ASN A 140 25.01 13.39 29.60
CA ASN A 140 25.83 12.49 30.40
C ASN A 140 26.15 11.15 29.72
N PHE A 141 25.22 10.61 28.91
CA PHE A 141 25.29 9.24 28.40
C PHE A 141 25.21 9.15 26.86
N GLY A 142 25.06 10.31 26.19
CA GLY A 142 24.95 10.38 24.74
C GLY A 142 23.52 10.19 24.21
N HIS A 143 23.32 10.62 22.97
CA HIS A 143 22.00 10.60 22.30
C HIS A 143 21.42 9.18 22.15
N GLU A 144 22.26 8.15 22.01
CA GLU A 144 21.78 6.77 21.92
C GLU A 144 21.00 6.35 23.19
N LYS A 145 21.47 6.79 24.36
CA LYS A 145 20.78 6.52 25.64
C LYS A 145 19.51 7.33 25.80
N GLY A 146 19.48 8.55 25.29
CA GLY A 146 18.24 9.33 25.21
C GLY A 146 17.20 8.69 24.29
N ASP A 147 17.63 8.17 23.16
CA ASP A 147 16.77 7.44 22.22
C ASP A 147 16.20 6.14 22.86
N GLU A 148 17.00 5.41 23.62
CA GLU A 148 16.54 4.26 24.40
C GLU A 148 15.50 4.67 25.45
N ALA A 149 15.73 5.78 26.18
CA ALA A 149 14.79 6.30 27.16
C ALA A 149 13.44 6.68 26.54
N LEU A 150 13.44 7.32 25.36
CA LEU A 150 12.24 7.64 24.60
C LEU A 150 11.46 6.40 24.17
N LYS A 151 12.16 5.36 23.69
CA LYS A 151 11.54 4.07 23.34
C LYS A 151 10.91 3.39 24.54
N LEU A 152 11.61 3.38 25.68
CA LEU A 152 11.10 2.83 26.94
C LEU A 152 9.87 3.60 27.43
N CYS A 153 9.88 4.94 27.39
CA CYS A 153 8.73 5.75 27.73
C CYS A 153 7.49 5.36 26.92
N TYR A 154 7.61 5.27 25.59
CA TYR A 154 6.53 4.81 24.72
C TYR A 154 6.05 3.40 25.08
N GLN A 155 6.97 2.47 25.34
CA GLN A 155 6.62 1.10 25.74
C GLN A 155 5.83 1.07 27.05
N CYS A 156 6.22 1.85 28.06
CA CYS A 156 5.50 1.96 29.32
C CYS A 156 4.07 2.50 29.10
N ILE A 157 3.92 3.58 28.33
CA ILE A 157 2.61 4.17 28.00
C ILE A 157 1.76 3.13 27.27
N SER A 158 2.28 2.49 26.23
CA SER A 158 1.53 1.53 25.42
C SER A 158 1.11 0.28 26.19
N GLN A 159 1.94 -0.19 27.13
CA GLN A 159 1.58 -1.29 28.03
C GLN A 159 0.50 -0.91 29.06
N ALA A 160 0.55 0.32 29.57
CA ALA A 160 -0.41 0.81 30.53
C ALA A 160 -1.82 0.93 29.94
N PHE A 161 -1.93 1.41 28.70
CA PHE A 161 -3.22 1.70 28.05
C PHE A 161 -3.70 0.63 27.07
N GLN A 162 -2.87 -0.35 26.72
CA GLN A 162 -3.20 -1.48 25.84
C GLN A 162 -3.66 -1.12 24.40
N ASN A 163 -3.69 0.17 24.04
CA ASN A 163 -4.06 0.63 22.69
C ASN A 163 -2.98 1.56 22.11
N VAL A 164 -2.01 0.95 21.46
CA VAL A 164 -0.85 1.65 20.86
C VAL A 164 -1.20 2.68 19.79
N LYS A 165 -2.38 2.55 19.13
CA LYS A 165 -2.79 3.46 18.06
C LYS A 165 -3.24 4.84 18.56
N ASN A 166 -3.49 4.97 19.84
CA ASN A 166 -3.93 6.21 20.47
C ASN A 166 -2.79 6.91 21.23
N CYS A 167 -1.55 6.43 21.11
CA CYS A 167 -0.35 7.02 21.68
C CYS A 167 0.43 7.78 20.61
N PHE A 168 0.69 9.05 20.86
CA PHE A 168 1.31 10.00 19.93
C PHE A 168 2.56 10.60 20.56
N ARG A 169 3.65 10.71 19.80
CA ARG A 169 4.81 11.54 20.15
C ARG A 169 4.59 12.92 19.50
N ILE A 170 4.34 13.95 20.31
CA ILE A 170 3.98 15.28 19.86
C ILE A 170 5.12 16.29 19.92
N GLY A 171 6.19 15.95 20.66
CA GLY A 171 7.38 16.76 20.83
C GLY A 171 8.65 15.92 20.90
N GLY A 172 9.75 16.50 21.31
CA GLY A 172 11.02 15.80 21.53
C GLY A 172 10.92 14.74 22.60
N ASP A 173 10.39 15.10 23.75
CA ASP A 173 10.19 14.33 24.99
C ASP A 173 8.72 14.18 25.37
N GLU A 174 7.80 14.79 24.60
CA GLU A 174 6.38 14.86 24.89
C GLU A 174 5.59 13.77 24.17
N PHE A 175 4.72 13.08 24.94
CA PHE A 175 3.77 12.11 24.40
C PHE A 175 2.34 12.50 24.79
N ALA A 176 1.39 12.16 23.93
CA ALA A 176 -0.04 12.30 24.19
C ALA A 176 -0.73 10.93 24.04
N TYR A 177 -1.67 10.65 24.91
CA TYR A 177 -2.58 9.52 24.75
C TYR A 177 -4.02 10.00 24.69
N VAL A 178 -4.74 9.63 23.63
CA VAL A 178 -6.15 9.97 23.44
C VAL A 178 -7.02 8.79 23.82
N TYR A 179 -7.90 8.95 24.80
CA TYR A 179 -8.83 7.90 25.22
C TYR A 179 -10.28 8.31 24.95
N HIS A 180 -11.14 7.31 24.75
CA HIS A 180 -12.57 7.49 24.49
C HIS A 180 -13.40 6.97 25.66
N SER A 181 -14.65 7.46 25.82
CA SER A 181 -15.49 7.20 27.01
C SER A 181 -15.71 5.73 27.35
N ASP A 182 -15.66 4.85 26.37
CA ASP A 182 -15.80 3.40 26.58
C ASP A 182 -14.53 2.79 27.23
N GLU A 183 -13.43 3.54 27.25
CA GLU A 183 -12.14 3.15 27.89
C GLU A 183 -11.96 3.80 29.28
N LYS A 184 -12.90 4.65 29.72
CA LYS A 184 -12.77 5.45 30.95
C LYS A 184 -12.53 4.59 32.20
N ASP A 185 -13.06 3.38 32.22
CA ASP A 185 -12.87 2.42 33.31
C ASP A 185 -11.51 1.71 33.25
N ARG A 186 -10.73 1.94 32.19
CA ARG A 186 -9.40 1.34 31.96
C ARG A 186 -8.23 2.27 32.17
N ILE A 187 -8.46 3.51 32.65
CA ILE A 187 -7.33 4.35 33.07
C ILE A 187 -6.65 3.59 34.21
N PRO A 188 -5.38 3.19 34.02
CA PRO A 188 -4.70 2.39 35.04
C PRO A 188 -4.75 3.09 36.40
N GLU A 189 -5.16 2.37 37.44
CA GLU A 189 -5.16 2.90 38.82
C GLU A 189 -3.79 3.45 39.25
N ARG A 190 -2.72 3.03 38.55
CA ARG A 190 -1.34 3.49 38.73
C ARG A 190 -1.09 4.94 38.30
N LEU A 191 -2.04 5.59 37.61
CA LEU A 191 -2.00 7.01 37.24
C LEU A 191 -2.86 7.88 38.18
N LYS A 192 -3.49 7.29 39.17
CA LYS A 192 -4.10 7.98 40.32
C LYS A 192 -3.09 8.10 41.45
#